data_62c24e59b5d890f8a412602720c7fb1a
#
_entry.id   62c24e59b5d890f8a412602720c7fb1a
#
_cell.length_a   1.000
_cell.length_b   1.000
_cell.length_c   1.000
_cell.angle_alpha   90.00
_cell.angle_beta   90.00
_cell.angle_gamma   90.00
#
_symmetry.space_group_name_H-M   'P 1'
#
loop_
_entity.id
_entity.type
_entity.pdbx_description
1 polymer ?
#
loop_
_entity_poly.entity_id
_entity_poly.type
_entity_poly.pdbx_seq_one_letter_code
_entity_poly.pdbx_strand_id
1 'polypeptide(L)'
;RRKKQGLLQKDIAARLGISEKTVSKWECGNGLPEVVYMEPLCQILGITVNELLVGEPIPILDLMRSIDMSRLELMKQLELEQLRMRLYKLYDIEIESMEPTENGAGGLTYIVTSGDKKYVVKYPSENEMNHPDLEIKVCEILLRKGIPACRFIPNKQGKMLSTDETGRRFTLQAFYEGSAYAYNESSCHMQKEAASLLAKIHNAMKDLDGIPVGIGEEFFKYRKPEYMKEAYRPTLQQAIDNGDNDIAAAIRSNMRIVEVMPSYAFDINKFSCGNTHGDYMISQFIWSGEEIKGVIDWTCVCKHPYIWEVVR
;
A
#
# COMPACT_ATOMS: atom_id res chain seq x y z
N ARG A 1 -30.33 -31.04 10.13
CA ARG A 1 -30.48 -31.10 8.67
C ARG A 1 -31.29 -32.32 8.23
N ARG A 2 -30.90 -33.55 8.55
CA ARG A 2 -31.57 -34.78 8.13
C ARG A 2 -33.11 -34.74 8.35
N LYS A 3 -33.54 -34.40 9.57
CA LYS A 3 -34.99 -34.30 9.90
C LYS A 3 -35.72 -33.24 9.08
N LYS A 4 -35.06 -32.10 8.78
CA LYS A 4 -35.65 -31.04 7.93
C LYS A 4 -35.81 -31.47 6.48
N GLN A 5 -35.04 -32.45 6.03
CA GLN A 5 -35.12 -33.03 4.67
C GLN A 5 -36.03 -34.26 4.59
N GLY A 6 -36.67 -34.64 5.70
CA GLY A 6 -37.56 -35.80 5.75
C GLY A 6 -36.84 -37.17 5.69
N LEU A 7 -35.50 -37.17 5.78
CA LEU A 7 -34.72 -38.42 5.73
C LEU A 7 -34.75 -39.14 7.08
N LEU A 8 -34.79 -40.47 7.06
CA LEU A 8 -34.66 -41.33 8.23
C LEU A 8 -33.20 -41.73 8.43
N GLN A 9 -32.80 -42.14 9.64
CA GLN A 9 -31.44 -42.64 9.91
C GLN A 9 -31.08 -43.83 9.01
N LYS A 10 -32.06 -44.71 8.73
CA LYS A 10 -31.88 -45.83 7.80
C LYS A 10 -31.55 -45.40 6.36
N ASP A 11 -32.06 -44.25 5.92
CA ASP A 11 -31.81 -43.76 4.56
C ASP A 11 -30.36 -43.29 4.40
N ILE A 12 -29.81 -42.63 5.43
CA ILE A 12 -28.39 -42.25 5.47
C ILE A 12 -27.53 -43.51 5.58
N ALA A 13 -27.90 -44.44 6.49
CA ALA A 13 -27.16 -45.68 6.69
C ALA A 13 -27.03 -46.48 5.39
N ALA A 14 -28.16 -46.64 4.66
CA ALA A 14 -28.18 -47.33 3.38
C ALA A 14 -27.28 -46.67 2.32
N ARG A 15 -27.31 -45.32 2.23
CA ARG A 15 -26.49 -44.58 1.25
C ARG A 15 -25.00 -44.60 1.56
N LEU A 16 -24.64 -44.68 2.84
CA LEU A 16 -23.24 -44.74 3.30
C LEU A 16 -22.71 -46.18 3.44
N GLY A 17 -23.55 -47.22 3.29
CA GLY A 17 -23.15 -48.60 3.48
C GLY A 17 -22.82 -48.97 4.93
N ILE A 18 -23.46 -48.32 5.90
CA ILE A 18 -23.18 -48.48 7.34
C ILE A 18 -24.47 -48.90 8.09
N SER A 19 -24.33 -49.20 9.37
CA SER A 19 -25.50 -49.55 10.20
C SER A 19 -26.27 -48.29 10.66
N GLU A 20 -27.59 -48.41 10.80
CA GLU A 20 -28.45 -47.38 11.38
C GLU A 20 -27.97 -46.97 12.80
N LYS A 21 -27.46 -47.94 13.59
CA LYS A 21 -26.86 -47.68 14.90
C LYS A 21 -25.68 -46.75 14.84
N THR A 22 -24.87 -46.81 13.77
CA THR A 22 -23.73 -45.93 13.56
C THR A 22 -24.18 -44.48 13.35
N VAL A 23 -25.20 -44.27 12.51
CA VAL A 23 -25.79 -42.95 12.30
C VAL A 23 -26.40 -42.40 13.59
N SER A 24 -27.09 -43.26 14.34
CA SER A 24 -27.69 -42.92 15.63
C SER A 24 -26.61 -42.49 16.66
N LYS A 25 -25.46 -43.17 16.72
CA LYS A 25 -24.35 -42.79 17.59
C LYS A 25 -23.82 -41.37 17.25
N TRP A 26 -23.66 -41.08 15.98
CA TRP A 26 -23.23 -39.75 15.55
C TRP A 26 -24.22 -38.66 15.95
N GLU A 27 -25.49 -38.88 15.73
CA GLU A 27 -26.54 -37.92 16.08
C GLU A 27 -26.73 -37.71 17.59
N CYS A 28 -26.39 -38.73 18.39
CA CYS A 28 -26.42 -38.64 19.86
C CYS A 28 -25.13 -38.15 20.48
N GLY A 29 -24.12 -37.80 19.68
CA GLY A 29 -22.81 -37.34 20.17
C GLY A 29 -21.95 -38.47 20.78
N ASN A 30 -22.34 -39.73 20.62
CA ASN A 30 -21.59 -40.90 21.12
C ASN A 30 -20.50 -41.40 20.16
N GLY A 31 -20.12 -40.58 19.20
CA GLY A 31 -19.08 -40.81 18.21
C GLY A 31 -19.12 -39.76 17.10
N LEU A 32 -18.03 -39.63 16.39
CA LEU A 32 -17.95 -38.79 15.19
C LEU A 32 -17.90 -39.64 13.92
N PRO A 33 -18.35 -39.13 12.77
CA PRO A 33 -18.12 -39.78 11.50
C PRO A 33 -16.61 -39.89 11.23
N GLU A 34 -16.17 -41.06 10.79
CA GLU A 34 -14.80 -41.21 10.27
C GLU A 34 -14.64 -40.35 9.01
N VAL A 35 -13.40 -39.92 8.75
CA VAL A 35 -13.09 -38.99 7.64
C VAL A 35 -13.63 -39.46 6.30
N VAL A 36 -13.60 -40.77 6.06
CA VAL A 36 -14.11 -41.42 4.84
C VAL A 36 -15.62 -41.23 4.62
N TYR A 37 -16.39 -40.99 5.67
CA TYR A 37 -17.85 -40.76 5.60
C TYR A 37 -18.22 -39.26 5.62
N MET A 38 -17.30 -38.36 5.93
CA MET A 38 -17.61 -36.93 6.06
C MET A 38 -18.12 -36.34 4.74
N GLU A 39 -17.39 -36.54 3.65
CA GLU A 39 -17.78 -36.00 2.34
C GLU A 39 -19.11 -36.59 1.81
N PRO A 40 -19.29 -37.94 1.77
CA PRO A 40 -20.55 -38.52 1.37
C PRO A 40 -21.74 -38.09 2.26
N LEU A 41 -21.52 -37.96 3.57
CA LEU A 41 -22.55 -37.48 4.50
C LEU A 41 -22.93 -36.02 4.21
N CYS A 42 -21.94 -35.17 3.93
CA CYS A 42 -22.16 -33.77 3.55
C CYS A 42 -22.96 -33.66 2.24
N GLN A 43 -22.63 -34.48 1.25
CA GLN A 43 -23.40 -34.55 -0.01
C GLN A 43 -24.87 -34.96 0.22
N ILE A 44 -25.11 -35.97 1.05
CA ILE A 44 -26.47 -36.42 1.38
C ILE A 44 -27.27 -35.34 2.10
N LEU A 45 -26.61 -34.60 3.01
CA LEU A 45 -27.25 -33.58 3.85
C LEU A 45 -27.29 -32.19 3.20
N GLY A 46 -26.64 -32.01 2.04
CA GLY A 46 -26.52 -30.71 1.38
C GLY A 46 -25.84 -29.66 2.26
N ILE A 47 -24.74 -30.03 2.91
CA ILE A 47 -23.93 -29.17 3.79
C ILE A 47 -22.45 -29.29 3.44
N THR A 48 -21.64 -28.35 3.92
CA THR A 48 -20.19 -28.44 3.82
C THR A 48 -19.58 -29.22 5.00
N VAL A 49 -18.36 -29.71 4.86
CA VAL A 49 -17.63 -30.36 5.95
C VAL A 49 -17.46 -29.43 7.15
N ASN A 50 -17.24 -28.12 6.90
CA ASN A 50 -17.14 -27.12 7.97
C ASN A 50 -18.46 -26.98 8.74
N GLU A 51 -19.63 -26.96 8.05
CA GLU A 51 -20.95 -26.96 8.71
C GLU A 51 -21.21 -28.23 9.50
N LEU A 52 -20.70 -29.38 9.02
CA LEU A 52 -20.79 -30.63 9.76
C LEU A 52 -19.99 -30.59 11.06
N LEU A 53 -18.77 -30.03 11.02
CA LEU A 53 -17.89 -29.96 12.19
C LEU A 53 -18.33 -28.90 13.19
N VAL A 54 -18.83 -27.76 12.74
CA VAL A 54 -19.32 -26.65 13.58
C VAL A 54 -20.70 -26.91 14.13
N GLY A 55 -21.52 -27.72 13.41
CA GLY A 55 -22.89 -28.04 13.80
C GLY A 55 -23.92 -26.99 13.40
N GLU A 56 -23.53 -25.90 12.78
CA GLU A 56 -24.37 -24.76 12.36
C GLU A 56 -24.19 -24.46 10.87
N PRO A 57 -25.24 -23.92 10.19
CA PRO A 57 -25.09 -23.42 8.83
C PRO A 57 -24.10 -22.28 8.76
N ILE A 58 -23.11 -22.38 7.90
CA ILE A 58 -22.19 -21.29 7.62
C ILE A 58 -22.73 -20.51 6.42
N PRO A 59 -23.01 -19.20 6.56
CA PRO A 59 -23.39 -18.38 5.42
C PRO A 59 -22.33 -18.48 4.31
N ILE A 60 -22.79 -18.62 3.06
CA ILE A 60 -21.89 -18.73 1.89
C ILE A 60 -20.88 -17.58 1.86
N LEU A 61 -21.31 -16.36 2.22
CA LEU A 61 -20.42 -15.19 2.29
C LEU A 61 -19.29 -15.34 3.31
N ASP A 62 -19.56 -15.95 4.48
CA ASP A 62 -18.53 -16.16 5.51
C ASP A 62 -17.56 -17.28 5.10
N LEU A 63 -18.06 -18.32 4.42
CA LEU A 63 -17.21 -19.34 3.85
C LEU A 63 -16.32 -18.78 2.73
N MET A 64 -16.86 -17.96 1.83
CA MET A 64 -16.09 -17.30 0.77
C MET A 64 -15.01 -16.37 1.36
N ARG A 65 -15.36 -15.55 2.35
CA ARG A 65 -14.40 -14.70 3.07
C ARG A 65 -13.28 -15.51 3.73
N SER A 66 -13.62 -16.63 4.36
CA SER A 66 -12.64 -17.53 4.99
C SER A 66 -11.65 -18.11 3.95
N ILE A 67 -12.14 -18.52 2.78
CA ILE A 67 -11.30 -19.02 1.69
C ILE A 67 -10.42 -17.91 1.12
N ASP A 68 -10.97 -16.72 0.90
CA ASP A 68 -10.23 -15.57 0.37
C ASP A 68 -9.15 -15.11 1.34
N MET A 69 -9.44 -15.07 2.64
CA MET A 69 -8.45 -14.73 3.67
C MET A 69 -7.31 -15.75 3.74
N SER A 70 -7.63 -17.06 3.68
CA SER A 70 -6.60 -18.11 3.68
C SER A 70 -5.72 -18.06 2.43
N ARG A 71 -6.32 -17.77 1.27
CA ARG A 71 -5.60 -17.60 0.01
C ARG A 71 -4.70 -16.37 0.06
N LEU A 72 -5.21 -15.26 0.59
CA LEU A 72 -4.43 -14.03 0.75
C LEU A 72 -3.22 -14.22 1.66
N GLU A 73 -3.38 -14.92 2.77
CA GLU A 73 -2.30 -15.22 3.70
C GLU A 73 -1.23 -16.11 3.06
N LEU A 74 -1.64 -17.14 2.31
CA LEU A 74 -0.71 -17.99 1.58
C LEU A 74 0.06 -17.20 0.51
N MET A 75 -0.60 -16.29 -0.20
CA MET A 75 0.06 -15.42 -1.18
C MET A 75 1.10 -14.50 -0.51
N LYS A 76 0.76 -13.90 0.65
CA LYS A 76 1.70 -13.09 1.42
C LYS A 76 2.93 -13.89 1.87
N GLN A 77 2.73 -15.11 2.36
CA GLN A 77 3.82 -15.99 2.74
C GLN A 77 4.72 -16.34 1.55
N LEU A 78 4.14 -16.60 0.39
CA LEU A 78 4.89 -16.89 -0.83
C LEU A 78 5.72 -15.70 -1.29
N GLU A 79 5.15 -14.49 -1.28
CA GLU A 79 5.87 -13.25 -1.59
C GLU A 79 7.04 -13.03 -0.62
N LEU A 80 6.82 -13.30 0.67
CA LEU A 80 7.84 -13.21 1.70
C LEU A 80 9.03 -14.13 1.40
N GLU A 81 8.77 -15.40 1.10
CA GLU A 81 9.83 -16.37 0.79
C GLU A 81 10.58 -16.00 -0.51
N GLN A 82 9.87 -15.48 -1.50
CA GLN A 82 10.51 -14.99 -2.73
C GLN A 82 11.42 -13.79 -2.44
N LEU A 83 11.00 -12.86 -1.58
CA LEU A 83 11.85 -11.73 -1.19
C LEU A 83 13.06 -12.17 -0.35
N ARG A 84 12.91 -13.14 0.55
CA ARG A 84 14.02 -13.75 1.30
C ARG A 84 15.09 -14.27 0.35
N MET A 85 14.71 -15.15 -0.57
CA MET A 85 15.66 -15.71 -1.55
C MET A 85 16.34 -14.63 -2.38
N ARG A 86 15.58 -13.59 -2.77
CA ARG A 86 16.07 -12.46 -3.58
C ARG A 86 17.10 -11.62 -2.83
N LEU A 87 16.82 -11.24 -1.59
CA LEU A 87 17.74 -10.45 -0.78
C LEU A 87 19.01 -11.23 -0.42
N TYR A 88 18.88 -12.51 -0.11
CA TYR A 88 20.06 -13.37 0.08
C TYR A 88 20.91 -13.44 -1.18
N LYS A 89 20.31 -13.71 -2.33
CA LYS A 89 21.01 -13.85 -3.62
C LYS A 89 21.73 -12.57 -4.03
N LEU A 90 21.07 -11.42 -3.91
CA LEU A 90 21.55 -10.15 -4.44
C LEU A 90 22.37 -9.32 -3.44
N TYR A 91 22.11 -9.44 -2.16
CA TYR A 91 22.72 -8.59 -1.12
C TYR A 91 23.45 -9.36 -0.03
N ASP A 92 23.33 -10.69 0.01
CA ASP A 92 23.85 -11.57 1.08
C ASP A 92 23.21 -11.25 2.44
N ILE A 93 21.92 -10.91 2.43
CA ILE A 93 21.15 -10.57 3.60
C ILE A 93 20.12 -11.68 3.84
N GLU A 94 20.24 -12.34 5.00
CA GLU A 94 19.24 -13.27 5.51
C GLU A 94 18.20 -12.48 6.30
N ILE A 95 16.95 -12.50 5.87
CA ILE A 95 15.88 -11.80 6.57
C ILE A 95 15.08 -12.74 7.46
N GLU A 96 14.80 -12.30 8.68
CA GLU A 96 14.03 -13.02 9.69
C GLU A 96 12.55 -12.65 9.61
N SER A 97 12.24 -11.37 9.39
CA SER A 97 10.89 -10.87 9.26
C SER A 97 10.77 -9.82 8.17
N MET A 98 9.55 -9.64 7.69
CA MET A 98 9.18 -8.63 6.71
C MET A 98 7.78 -8.12 7.02
N GLU A 99 7.65 -6.82 7.06
CA GLU A 99 6.39 -6.13 7.31
C GLU A 99 6.13 -5.12 6.19
N PRO A 100 4.96 -5.16 5.55
CA PRO A 100 4.58 -4.10 4.61
C PRO A 100 4.36 -2.80 5.39
N THR A 101 4.71 -1.66 4.79
CA THR A 101 4.38 -0.36 5.37
C THR A 101 2.91 -0.06 5.13
N GLU A 102 2.20 0.41 6.17
CA GLU A 102 0.76 0.69 6.12
C GLU A 102 0.40 1.92 5.24
N ASN A 103 1.36 2.83 5.01
CA ASN A 103 1.13 4.15 4.44
C ASN A 103 1.88 4.39 3.13
N GLY A 104 1.74 3.52 2.14
CA GLY A 104 2.35 3.73 0.83
C GLY A 104 1.31 3.90 -0.27
N ALA A 105 1.11 5.11 -0.81
CA ALA A 105 0.13 5.36 -1.88
C ALA A 105 0.61 4.96 -3.29
N GLY A 106 1.91 4.81 -3.51
CA GLY A 106 2.48 4.68 -4.85
C GLY A 106 3.17 3.35 -5.16
N GLY A 107 3.84 2.71 -4.21
CA GLY A 107 4.64 1.51 -4.44
C GLY A 107 4.54 0.49 -3.31
N LEU A 108 5.07 -0.70 -3.52
CA LEU A 108 5.20 -1.69 -2.46
C LEU A 108 6.47 -1.40 -1.66
N THR A 109 6.30 -1.17 -0.37
CA THR A 109 7.43 -0.93 0.54
C THR A 109 7.36 -1.90 1.71
N TYR A 110 8.50 -2.52 2.02
CA TYR A 110 8.63 -3.46 3.13
C TYR A 110 9.75 -3.03 4.07
N ILE A 111 9.52 -3.16 5.36
CA ILE A 111 10.59 -3.12 6.38
C ILE A 111 11.03 -4.56 6.61
N VAL A 112 12.32 -4.84 6.43
CA VAL A 112 12.89 -6.17 6.63
C VAL A 112 13.90 -6.15 7.77
N THR A 113 13.90 -7.22 8.57
CA THR A 113 14.82 -7.38 9.70
C THR A 113 15.80 -8.50 9.42
N SER A 114 17.07 -8.27 9.73
CA SER A 114 18.18 -9.22 9.60
C SER A 114 19.12 -9.06 10.80
N GLY A 115 19.01 -9.93 11.80
CA GLY A 115 19.67 -9.75 13.10
C GLY A 115 19.24 -8.44 13.75
N ASP A 116 20.21 -7.65 14.19
CA ASP A 116 19.99 -6.33 14.79
C ASP A 116 19.76 -5.18 13.78
N LYS A 117 19.74 -5.48 12.47
CA LYS A 117 19.63 -4.49 11.41
C LYS A 117 18.27 -4.53 10.75
N LYS A 118 17.78 -3.33 10.42
CA LYS A 118 16.58 -3.17 9.59
C LYS A 118 16.94 -2.48 8.28
N TYR A 119 16.16 -2.80 7.28
CA TYR A 119 16.29 -2.23 5.93
C TYR A 119 14.91 -1.94 5.37
N VAL A 120 14.87 -1.09 4.34
CA VAL A 120 13.65 -0.81 3.57
C VAL A 120 13.84 -1.35 2.17
N VAL A 121 12.92 -2.20 1.72
CA VAL A 121 12.82 -2.66 0.33
C VAL A 121 11.69 -1.89 -0.32
N LYS A 122 12.00 -1.12 -1.37
CA LYS A 122 11.01 -0.30 -2.07
C LYS A 122 10.93 -0.72 -3.53
N TYR A 123 9.72 -1.08 -3.97
CA TYR A 123 9.34 -1.28 -5.36
C TYR A 123 8.64 -0.01 -5.86
N PRO A 124 9.27 0.79 -6.71
CA PRO A 124 8.64 1.99 -7.27
C PRO A 124 7.37 1.62 -8.06
N SER A 125 6.37 2.47 -8.00
CA SER A 125 5.19 2.36 -8.86
C SER A 125 5.54 2.71 -10.30
N GLU A 126 4.89 2.07 -11.27
CA GLU A 126 5.02 2.42 -12.69
C GLU A 126 4.51 3.83 -13.01
N ASN A 127 3.64 4.37 -12.16
CA ASN A 127 3.03 5.69 -12.32
C ASN A 127 3.81 6.81 -11.60
N GLU A 128 4.93 6.52 -10.95
CA GLU A 128 5.76 7.54 -10.32
C GLU A 128 6.42 8.44 -11.38
N MET A 129 6.38 9.75 -11.12
CA MET A 129 6.84 10.77 -12.07
C MET A 129 8.31 10.66 -12.44
N ASN A 130 9.12 10.03 -11.59
CA ASN A 130 10.58 9.96 -11.74
C ASN A 130 11.09 8.54 -11.82
N HIS A 131 12.18 8.39 -12.53
CA HIS A 131 12.93 7.14 -12.56
C HIS A 131 13.67 6.91 -11.24
N PRO A 132 13.72 5.67 -10.72
CA PRO A 132 14.47 5.34 -9.50
C PRO A 132 15.93 5.77 -9.52
N ASP A 133 16.56 5.81 -10.70
CA ASP A 133 17.92 6.29 -10.88
C ASP A 133 18.08 7.76 -10.50
N LEU A 134 17.07 8.59 -10.73
CA LEU A 134 17.10 10.00 -10.34
C LEU A 134 17.00 10.15 -8.82
N GLU A 135 16.12 9.40 -8.18
CA GLU A 135 15.99 9.35 -6.72
C GLU A 135 17.33 8.99 -6.07
N ILE A 136 17.97 7.92 -6.55
CA ILE A 136 19.28 7.47 -6.07
C ILE A 136 20.33 8.59 -6.22
N LYS A 137 20.45 9.17 -7.41
CA LYS A 137 21.41 10.24 -7.71
C LYS A 137 21.25 11.46 -6.80
N VAL A 138 20.00 11.90 -6.62
CA VAL A 138 19.69 13.08 -5.78
C VAL A 138 20.01 12.78 -4.31
N CYS A 139 19.57 11.65 -3.78
CA CYS A 139 19.84 11.27 -2.40
C CYS A 139 21.34 11.14 -2.11
N GLU A 140 22.14 10.57 -3.02
CA GLU A 140 23.60 10.52 -2.86
C GLU A 140 24.25 11.89 -2.78
N ILE A 141 23.78 12.85 -3.59
CA ILE A 141 24.29 14.23 -3.58
C ILE A 141 23.91 14.92 -2.27
N LEU A 142 22.67 14.75 -1.81
CA LEU A 142 22.18 15.33 -0.57
C LEU A 142 22.93 14.79 0.64
N LEU A 143 23.14 13.47 0.71
CA LEU A 143 23.92 12.83 1.77
C LEU A 143 25.36 13.37 1.83
N ARG A 144 26.03 13.54 0.67
CA ARG A 144 27.38 14.16 0.60
C ARG A 144 27.41 15.60 1.09
N LYS A 145 26.29 16.32 1.00
CA LYS A 145 26.12 17.70 1.52
C LYS A 145 25.61 17.74 2.97
N GLY A 146 25.53 16.59 3.66
CA GLY A 146 25.11 16.50 5.05
C GLY A 146 23.60 16.61 5.26
N ILE A 147 22.79 16.44 4.21
CA ILE A 147 21.33 16.42 4.30
C ILE A 147 20.87 14.97 4.48
N PRO A 148 20.03 14.69 5.48
CA PRO A 148 19.57 13.33 5.78
C PRO A 148 18.54 12.86 4.74
N ALA A 149 19.00 12.32 3.60
CA ALA A 149 18.18 11.70 2.55
C ALA A 149 18.27 10.18 2.62
N CYS A 150 17.50 9.46 1.79
CA CYS A 150 17.54 8.00 1.71
C CYS A 150 18.95 7.50 1.39
N ARG A 151 19.41 6.52 2.15
CA ARG A 151 20.71 5.85 1.91
C ARG A 151 20.45 4.51 1.23
N PHE A 152 20.77 4.44 -0.05
CA PHE A 152 20.67 3.21 -0.83
C PHE A 152 21.83 2.26 -0.53
N ILE A 153 21.56 0.98 -0.56
CA ILE A 153 22.53 -0.11 -0.32
C ILE A 153 22.77 -0.80 -1.65
N PRO A 154 24.04 -0.86 -2.11
CA PRO A 154 24.35 -1.53 -3.36
C PRO A 154 24.21 -3.05 -3.23
N ASN A 155 23.76 -3.69 -4.30
CA ASN A 155 23.81 -5.15 -4.39
C ASN A 155 25.25 -5.67 -4.59
N LYS A 156 25.44 -6.98 -4.63
CA LYS A 156 26.76 -7.64 -4.84
C LYS A 156 27.50 -7.19 -6.11
N GLN A 157 26.79 -6.60 -7.09
CA GLN A 157 27.36 -6.05 -8.33
C GLN A 157 27.65 -4.55 -8.24
N GLY A 158 27.47 -3.93 -7.08
CA GLY A 158 27.64 -2.48 -6.87
C GLY A 158 26.50 -1.62 -7.38
N LYS A 159 25.38 -2.19 -7.79
CA LYS A 159 24.19 -1.45 -8.30
C LYS A 159 23.24 -1.11 -7.15
N MET A 160 22.78 0.15 -7.07
CA MET A 160 21.76 0.61 -6.11
C MET A 160 20.35 0.17 -6.51
N LEU A 161 20.10 0.03 -7.82
CA LEU A 161 18.84 -0.47 -8.38
C LEU A 161 19.01 -1.92 -8.79
N SER A 162 18.14 -2.78 -8.29
CA SER A 162 18.07 -4.20 -8.63
C SER A 162 16.79 -4.50 -9.41
N THR A 163 16.80 -5.63 -10.12
CA THR A 163 15.63 -6.12 -10.85
C THR A 163 15.35 -7.55 -10.38
N ASP A 164 14.11 -7.85 -10.12
CA ASP A 164 13.68 -9.20 -9.76
C ASP A 164 13.47 -10.10 -10.99
N GLU A 165 13.15 -11.35 -10.77
CA GLU A 165 12.92 -12.36 -11.80
C GLU A 165 11.70 -12.08 -12.69
N THR A 166 10.79 -11.17 -12.25
CA THR A 166 9.63 -10.74 -13.02
C THR A 166 9.91 -9.47 -13.85
N GLY A 167 11.11 -8.90 -13.72
CA GLY A 167 11.50 -7.67 -14.38
C GLY A 167 11.15 -6.40 -13.58
N ARG A 168 10.56 -6.52 -12.37
CA ARG A 168 10.27 -5.36 -11.52
C ARG A 168 11.53 -4.84 -10.86
N ARG A 169 11.68 -3.53 -10.90
CA ARG A 169 12.82 -2.85 -10.27
C ARG A 169 12.54 -2.59 -8.79
N PHE A 170 13.57 -2.68 -7.98
CA PHE A 170 13.49 -2.37 -6.55
C PHE A 170 14.82 -1.83 -6.02
N THR A 171 14.74 -1.14 -4.90
CA THR A 171 15.89 -0.64 -4.14
C THR A 171 15.91 -1.22 -2.74
N LEU A 172 17.12 -1.38 -2.19
CA LEU A 172 17.34 -1.63 -0.78
C LEU A 172 17.90 -0.37 -0.13
N GLN A 173 17.28 0.07 0.96
CA GLN A 173 17.66 1.30 1.65
C GLN A 173 17.94 1.01 3.12
N ALA A 174 18.82 1.81 3.73
CA ALA A 174 19.02 1.78 5.17
C ALA A 174 17.74 2.23 5.88
N PHE A 175 17.38 1.55 6.95
CA PHE A 175 16.30 1.98 7.82
C PHE A 175 16.77 3.10 8.74
N TYR A 176 15.94 4.11 8.93
CA TYR A 176 16.14 5.17 9.92
C TYR A 176 15.29 4.89 11.16
N GLU A 177 15.93 4.77 12.32
CA GLU A 177 15.22 4.61 13.58
C GLU A 177 14.49 5.91 13.95
N GLY A 178 13.19 5.80 14.19
CA GLY A 178 12.33 6.93 14.52
C GLY A 178 10.89 6.72 14.10
N SER A 179 10.11 7.80 14.12
CA SER A 179 8.69 7.79 13.77
C SER A 179 8.38 8.83 12.70
N ALA A 180 7.48 8.49 11.79
CA ALA A 180 6.81 9.46 10.94
C ALA A 180 5.54 9.96 11.64
N TYR A 181 5.18 11.22 11.45
CA TYR A 181 4.02 11.85 12.07
C TYR A 181 3.02 12.30 11.00
N ALA A 182 1.73 12.24 11.33
CA ALA A 182 0.71 12.86 10.53
C ALA A 182 0.76 14.40 10.69
N TYR A 183 0.17 15.13 9.75
CA TYR A 183 0.20 16.59 9.75
C TYR A 183 -0.32 17.22 11.05
N ASN A 184 -1.40 16.68 11.60
CA ASN A 184 -2.03 17.15 12.83
C ASN A 184 -1.27 16.76 14.13
N GLU A 185 -0.21 15.97 14.02
CA GLU A 185 0.62 15.52 15.14
C GLU A 185 1.92 16.33 15.26
N SER A 186 2.22 17.17 14.27
CA SER A 186 3.46 17.94 14.23
C SER A 186 3.43 19.13 15.17
N SER A 187 4.51 19.32 15.94
CA SER A 187 4.70 20.49 16.78
C SER A 187 5.18 21.71 15.99
N CYS A 188 5.05 22.92 16.55
CA CYS A 188 5.63 24.13 15.95
C CYS A 188 7.16 24.03 15.81
N HIS A 189 7.83 23.32 16.69
CA HIS A 189 9.27 23.08 16.58
C HIS A 189 9.59 22.22 15.37
N MET A 190 8.90 21.10 15.20
CA MET A 190 9.07 20.21 14.04
C MET A 190 8.84 20.95 12.71
N GLN A 191 7.84 21.79 12.64
CA GLN A 191 7.56 22.61 11.43
C GLN A 191 8.70 23.60 11.14
N LYS A 192 9.30 24.23 12.15
CA LYS A 192 10.45 25.11 11.99
C LYS A 192 11.69 24.36 11.52
N GLU A 193 11.97 23.19 12.08
CA GLU A 193 13.10 22.35 11.65
C GLU A 193 12.91 21.87 10.22
N ALA A 194 11.69 21.43 9.87
CA ALA A 194 11.36 21.06 8.49
C ALA A 194 11.56 22.23 7.52
N ALA A 195 11.08 23.42 7.84
CA ALA A 195 11.26 24.61 7.01
C ALA A 195 12.75 25.02 6.86
N SER A 196 13.51 24.92 7.95
CA SER A 196 14.96 25.15 7.92
C SER A 196 15.69 24.14 7.02
N LEU A 197 15.30 22.88 7.10
CA LEU A 197 15.87 21.82 6.27
C LEU A 197 15.47 21.99 4.80
N LEU A 198 14.24 22.43 4.50
CA LEU A 198 13.76 22.72 3.15
C LEU A 198 14.68 23.74 2.45
N ALA A 199 15.02 24.83 3.14
CA ALA A 199 15.93 25.83 2.59
C ALA A 199 17.33 25.24 2.26
N LYS A 200 17.84 24.35 3.11
CA LYS A 200 19.11 23.64 2.87
C LYS A 200 19.01 22.70 1.66
N ILE A 201 17.89 21.98 1.53
CA ILE A 201 17.59 21.10 0.40
C ILE A 201 17.57 21.90 -0.91
N HIS A 202 16.80 22.98 -0.98
CA HIS A 202 16.72 23.83 -2.17
C HIS A 202 18.10 24.36 -2.57
N ASN A 203 18.90 24.85 -1.61
CA ASN A 203 20.27 25.31 -1.87
C ASN A 203 21.18 24.19 -2.35
N ALA A 204 21.03 22.99 -1.80
CA ALA A 204 21.85 21.85 -2.19
C ALA A 204 21.51 21.35 -3.60
N MET A 205 20.26 21.50 -4.02
CA MET A 205 19.75 21.01 -5.29
C MET A 205 19.79 22.03 -6.43
N LYS A 206 20.01 23.32 -6.16
CA LYS A 206 19.80 24.41 -7.13
C LYS A 206 20.53 24.22 -8.47
N ASP A 207 21.75 23.64 -8.43
CA ASP A 207 22.64 23.49 -9.59
C ASP A 207 22.56 22.05 -10.18
N LEU A 208 21.59 21.23 -9.78
CA LEU A 208 21.43 19.88 -10.32
C LEU A 208 20.73 19.92 -11.67
N ASP A 209 21.38 19.31 -12.66
CA ASP A 209 20.83 19.13 -14.00
C ASP A 209 20.07 17.82 -14.16
N GLY A 210 19.18 17.77 -15.17
CA GLY A 210 18.41 16.58 -15.51
C GLY A 210 17.20 16.34 -14.61
N ILE A 211 16.81 17.32 -13.79
CA ILE A 211 15.59 17.26 -12.98
C ILE A 211 14.39 17.61 -13.87
N PRO A 212 13.36 16.76 -13.96
CA PRO A 212 12.19 17.00 -14.78
C PRO A 212 11.34 18.15 -14.27
N VAL A 213 10.56 18.77 -15.15
CA VAL A 213 9.56 19.76 -14.78
C VAL A 213 8.31 19.04 -14.25
N GLY A 214 7.95 19.28 -12.99
CA GLY A 214 6.77 18.67 -12.36
C GLY A 214 5.51 19.52 -12.52
N ILE A 215 5.62 20.80 -12.13
CA ILE A 215 4.52 21.75 -12.26
C ILE A 215 4.85 22.72 -13.40
N GLY A 216 4.26 22.50 -14.54
CA GLY A 216 4.32 23.35 -15.72
C GLY A 216 2.94 23.90 -16.10
N GLU A 217 2.83 24.49 -17.28
CA GLU A 217 1.56 25.07 -17.77
C GLU A 217 0.43 24.04 -17.84
N GLU A 218 0.73 22.78 -18.19
CA GLU A 218 -0.27 21.70 -18.24
C GLU A 218 -0.89 21.39 -16.88
N PHE A 219 -0.09 21.41 -15.81
CA PHE A 219 -0.59 21.20 -14.46
C PHE A 219 -1.71 22.19 -14.10
N PHE A 220 -1.56 23.46 -14.49
CA PHE A 220 -2.55 24.50 -14.25
C PHE A 220 -3.73 24.46 -15.20
N LYS A 221 -3.56 23.92 -16.41
CA LYS A 221 -4.66 23.69 -17.34
C LYS A 221 -5.73 22.79 -16.73
N TYR A 222 -5.32 21.69 -16.09
CA TYR A 222 -6.23 20.71 -15.47
C TYR A 222 -6.88 21.22 -14.17
N ARG A 223 -6.42 22.36 -13.63
CA ARG A 223 -6.96 22.98 -12.40
C ARG A 223 -7.80 24.21 -12.65
N LYS A 224 -8.07 24.53 -13.90
CA LYS A 224 -9.05 25.56 -14.23
C LYS A 224 -10.46 25.08 -13.88
N PRO A 225 -11.34 25.95 -13.34
CA PRO A 225 -12.69 25.57 -12.92
C PRO A 225 -13.49 24.84 -14.00
N GLU A 226 -13.37 25.27 -15.25
CA GLU A 226 -14.05 24.65 -16.40
C GLU A 226 -13.61 23.19 -16.59
N TYR A 227 -12.30 22.94 -16.51
CA TYR A 227 -11.74 21.61 -16.68
C TYR A 227 -12.10 20.68 -15.52
N MET A 228 -12.06 21.19 -14.29
CA MET A 228 -12.42 20.42 -13.11
C MET A 228 -13.91 20.00 -13.16
N LYS A 229 -14.79 20.89 -13.59
CA LYS A 229 -16.22 20.56 -13.78
C LYS A 229 -16.42 19.41 -14.78
N GLU A 230 -15.75 19.49 -15.91
CA GLU A 230 -15.82 18.43 -16.92
C GLU A 230 -15.29 17.09 -16.38
N ALA A 231 -14.19 17.12 -15.61
CA ALA A 231 -13.62 15.92 -14.99
C ALA A 231 -14.54 15.27 -13.92
N TYR A 232 -15.32 16.07 -13.20
CA TYR A 232 -16.25 15.54 -12.19
C TYR A 232 -17.51 14.89 -12.80
N ARG A 233 -17.93 15.27 -13.99
CA ARG A 233 -19.20 14.79 -14.61
C ARG A 233 -19.28 13.27 -14.75
N PRO A 234 -18.29 12.57 -15.35
CA PRO A 234 -18.37 11.13 -15.52
C PRO A 234 -18.36 10.40 -14.17
N THR A 235 -17.57 10.87 -13.20
CA THR A 235 -17.51 10.27 -11.87
C THR A 235 -18.83 10.47 -11.10
N LEU A 236 -19.46 11.63 -11.25
CA LEU A 236 -20.79 11.90 -10.68
C LEU A 236 -21.84 10.96 -11.29
N GLN A 237 -21.83 10.81 -12.62
CA GLN A 237 -22.77 9.91 -13.29
C GLN A 237 -22.59 8.47 -12.82
N GLN A 238 -21.35 7.98 -12.73
CA GLN A 238 -21.05 6.64 -12.24
C GLN A 238 -21.53 6.44 -10.79
N ALA A 239 -21.35 7.42 -9.91
CA ALA A 239 -21.83 7.36 -8.53
C ALA A 239 -23.38 7.29 -8.47
N ILE A 240 -24.07 8.03 -9.34
CA ILE A 240 -25.53 7.99 -9.45
C ILE A 240 -25.98 6.61 -9.96
N ASP A 241 -25.36 6.09 -11.00
CA ASP A 241 -25.71 4.80 -11.60
C ASP A 241 -25.49 3.63 -10.63
N ASN A 242 -24.47 3.73 -9.77
CA ASN A 242 -24.18 2.76 -8.72
C ASN A 242 -25.07 2.92 -7.46
N GLY A 243 -25.86 3.99 -7.35
CA GLY A 243 -26.64 4.30 -6.15
C GLY A 243 -25.82 4.82 -4.96
N ASP A 244 -24.58 5.26 -5.19
CA ASP A 244 -23.65 5.78 -4.17
C ASP A 244 -23.98 7.23 -3.81
N ASN A 245 -25.07 7.43 -3.08
CA ASN A 245 -25.64 8.76 -2.78
C ASN A 245 -24.67 9.68 -2.03
N ASP A 246 -23.85 9.14 -1.12
CA ASP A 246 -22.88 9.92 -0.35
C ASP A 246 -21.73 10.44 -1.24
N ILE A 247 -21.22 9.58 -2.12
CA ILE A 247 -20.21 9.96 -3.12
C ILE A 247 -20.78 11.00 -4.07
N ALA A 248 -21.99 10.79 -4.60
CA ALA A 248 -22.64 11.74 -5.48
C ALA A 248 -22.87 13.11 -4.80
N ALA A 249 -23.23 13.13 -3.51
CA ALA A 249 -23.39 14.35 -2.73
C ALA A 249 -22.06 15.08 -2.52
N ALA A 250 -20.98 14.36 -2.20
CA ALA A 250 -19.63 14.90 -2.05
C ALA A 250 -19.14 15.52 -3.37
N ILE A 251 -19.32 14.84 -4.51
CA ILE A 251 -18.92 15.35 -5.83
C ILE A 251 -19.72 16.63 -6.16
N ARG A 252 -21.05 16.66 -5.93
CA ARG A 252 -21.86 17.87 -6.15
C ARG A 252 -21.41 19.03 -5.27
N SER A 253 -21.00 18.75 -4.03
CA SER A 253 -20.44 19.77 -3.13
C SER A 253 -19.15 20.36 -3.69
N ASN A 254 -18.23 19.50 -4.14
CA ASN A 254 -16.97 19.92 -4.77
C ASN A 254 -17.21 20.73 -6.05
N MET A 255 -18.15 20.32 -6.90
CA MET A 255 -18.52 21.08 -8.10
C MET A 255 -19.03 22.49 -7.76
N ARG A 256 -19.82 22.66 -6.69
CA ARG A 256 -20.26 23.98 -6.21
C ARG A 256 -19.10 24.85 -5.74
N ILE A 257 -18.12 24.26 -5.04
CA ILE A 257 -16.90 24.98 -4.64
C ILE A 257 -16.15 25.47 -5.88
N VAL A 258 -15.98 24.59 -6.88
CA VAL A 258 -15.31 24.95 -8.14
C VAL A 258 -16.06 26.08 -8.89
N GLU A 259 -17.37 26.15 -8.79
CA GLU A 259 -18.19 27.21 -9.42
C GLU A 259 -17.92 28.62 -8.87
N VAL A 260 -17.62 28.71 -7.58
CA VAL A 260 -17.32 29.99 -6.91
C VAL A 260 -15.82 30.29 -6.87
N MET A 261 -14.97 29.37 -7.32
CA MET A 261 -13.53 29.62 -7.43
C MET A 261 -13.28 30.69 -8.47
N PRO A 262 -12.57 31.76 -8.13
CA PRO A 262 -12.21 32.77 -9.11
C PRO A 262 -11.31 32.13 -10.18
N SER A 263 -11.54 32.51 -11.44
CA SER A 263 -10.65 32.15 -12.54
C SER A 263 -9.35 32.95 -12.40
N TYR A 264 -8.42 32.43 -11.61
CA TYR A 264 -7.08 33.03 -11.53
C TYR A 264 -6.30 32.72 -12.80
N ALA A 265 -5.86 33.76 -13.48
CA ALA A 265 -4.78 33.64 -14.45
C ALA A 265 -3.49 33.38 -13.66
N PHE A 266 -3.16 32.12 -13.44
CA PHE A 266 -1.95 31.74 -12.76
C PHE A 266 -0.78 31.84 -13.74
N ASP A 267 0.14 32.76 -13.48
CA ASP A 267 1.36 32.94 -14.28
C ASP A 267 2.54 32.34 -13.50
N ILE A 268 2.97 31.14 -13.90
CA ILE A 268 4.08 30.43 -13.26
C ILE A 268 5.40 31.23 -13.33
N ASN A 269 5.57 32.08 -14.33
CA ASN A 269 6.79 32.87 -14.52
C ASN A 269 6.96 33.95 -13.43
N LYS A 270 5.93 34.23 -12.64
CA LYS A 270 6.00 35.15 -11.49
C LYS A 270 6.56 34.49 -10.22
N PHE A 271 6.81 33.20 -10.23
CA PHE A 271 7.29 32.46 -9.08
C PHE A 271 8.74 32.02 -9.28
N SER A 272 9.52 32.07 -8.19
CA SER A 272 10.83 31.44 -8.17
C SER A 272 10.69 29.92 -8.23
N CYS A 273 11.20 29.31 -9.29
CA CYS A 273 11.15 27.88 -9.53
C CYS A 273 12.55 27.27 -9.42
N GLY A 274 12.62 26.03 -9.01
CA GLY A 274 13.87 25.27 -8.97
C GLY A 274 13.65 23.81 -8.63
N ASN A 275 14.73 23.11 -8.36
CA ASN A 275 14.73 21.72 -7.99
C ASN A 275 14.23 21.54 -6.56
N THR A 276 13.28 20.61 -6.38
CA THR A 276 12.56 20.41 -5.11
C THR A 276 12.40 18.92 -4.83
N HIS A 277 11.97 18.57 -3.63
CA HIS A 277 11.57 17.21 -3.25
C HIS A 277 10.33 16.75 -4.05
N GLY A 278 9.41 17.67 -4.30
CA GLY A 278 8.18 17.43 -5.03
C GLY A 278 7.01 16.93 -4.19
N ASP A 279 7.28 16.30 -3.04
CA ASP A 279 6.30 15.81 -2.08
C ASP A 279 6.73 16.07 -0.62
N TYR A 280 7.20 17.29 -0.33
CA TYR A 280 7.75 17.67 0.96
C TYR A 280 6.65 17.88 2.00
N MET A 281 6.31 16.82 2.71
CA MET A 281 5.30 16.82 3.77
C MET A 281 5.86 16.27 5.06
N ILE A 282 5.26 16.61 6.20
CA ILE A 282 5.72 16.18 7.53
C ILE A 282 5.77 14.64 7.67
N SER A 283 4.90 13.93 6.95
CA SER A 283 4.88 12.47 6.90
C SER A 283 6.08 11.85 6.16
N GLN A 284 6.84 12.64 5.42
CA GLN A 284 8.07 12.20 4.72
C GLN A 284 9.33 12.35 5.58
N PHE A 285 9.16 12.67 6.86
CA PHE A 285 10.28 12.80 7.80
C PHE A 285 10.28 11.67 8.80
N ILE A 286 11.46 11.11 9.05
CA ILE A 286 11.67 10.21 10.18
C ILE A 286 12.29 11.01 11.32
N TRP A 287 11.59 11.07 12.42
CA TRP A 287 11.95 11.83 13.61
C TRP A 287 12.44 10.91 14.73
N SER A 288 13.48 11.31 15.42
CA SER A 288 13.89 10.73 16.72
C SER A 288 13.87 11.85 17.75
N GLY A 289 12.85 11.87 18.60
CA GLY A 289 12.53 13.04 19.41
C GLY A 289 12.24 14.25 18.51
N GLU A 290 12.99 15.34 18.68
CA GLU A 290 12.83 16.58 17.89
C GLU A 290 13.82 16.69 16.72
N GLU A 291 14.63 15.65 16.47
CA GLU A 291 15.66 15.64 15.43
C GLU A 291 15.20 14.88 14.18
N ILE A 292 15.40 15.46 12.99
CA ILE A 292 15.14 14.79 11.71
C ILE A 292 16.29 13.83 11.42
N LYS A 293 16.00 12.52 11.39
CA LYS A 293 16.96 11.46 11.06
C LYS A 293 17.00 11.14 9.55
N GLY A 294 15.87 11.36 8.87
CA GLY A 294 15.78 11.09 7.43
C GLY A 294 14.64 11.85 6.78
N VAL A 295 14.83 12.25 5.54
CA VAL A 295 13.77 12.68 4.62
C VAL A 295 13.65 11.57 3.59
N ILE A 296 12.45 11.00 3.48
CA ILE A 296 12.18 9.83 2.65
C ILE A 296 11.30 10.19 1.44
N ASP A 297 11.15 9.24 0.53
CA ASP A 297 10.26 9.31 -0.63
C ASP A 297 10.61 10.44 -1.63
N TRP A 298 11.81 10.37 -2.18
CA TRP A 298 12.33 11.31 -3.19
C TRP A 298 11.86 10.98 -4.63
N THR A 299 10.84 10.15 -4.78
CA THR A 299 10.32 9.73 -6.09
C THR A 299 9.70 10.87 -6.90
N CYS A 300 9.23 11.92 -6.22
CA CYS A 300 8.58 13.07 -6.84
C CYS A 300 9.53 14.23 -7.15
N VAL A 301 10.85 14.04 -7.07
CA VAL A 301 11.85 15.08 -7.36
C VAL A 301 11.59 15.74 -8.71
N CYS A 302 11.35 17.05 -8.71
CA CYS A 302 11.04 17.79 -9.92
C CYS A 302 11.35 19.29 -9.78
N LYS A 303 11.30 20.02 -10.90
CA LYS A 303 11.32 21.48 -10.90
C LYS A 303 9.91 22.01 -10.77
N HIS A 304 9.67 22.85 -9.75
CA HIS A 304 8.43 23.62 -9.64
C HIS A 304 8.62 24.87 -8.76
N PRO A 305 7.59 25.72 -8.60
CA PRO A 305 7.65 26.87 -7.71
C PRO A 305 8.00 26.46 -6.27
N TYR A 306 9.00 27.09 -5.67
CA TYR A 306 9.40 26.81 -4.29
C TYR A 306 8.26 26.99 -3.29
N ILE A 307 7.36 27.95 -3.56
CA ILE A 307 6.18 28.19 -2.71
C ILE A 307 5.27 26.96 -2.60
N TRP A 308 5.27 26.09 -3.60
CA TRP A 308 4.47 24.87 -3.59
C TRP A 308 4.84 23.96 -2.40
N GLU A 309 6.13 23.81 -2.09
CA GLU A 309 6.56 22.99 -0.95
C GLU A 309 6.36 23.69 0.40
N VAL A 310 6.23 25.01 0.41
CA VAL A 310 5.97 25.77 1.65
C VAL A 310 4.50 25.67 2.08
N VAL A 311 3.58 25.55 1.11
CA VAL A 311 2.12 25.53 1.39
C VAL A 311 1.53 24.12 1.40
N ARG A 312 2.32 23.11 1.11
CA ARG A 312 1.90 21.72 1.12
C ARG A 312 2.11 21.06 2.47
#